data_01fe5ee27439d90547127b24c83f5ff2
#
_entry.id   01fe5ee27439d90547127b24c83f5ff2
#
_cell.length_a   1.000
_cell.length_b   1.000
_cell.length_c   1.000
_cell.angle_alpha   90.00
_cell.angle_beta   90.00
_cell.angle_gamma   90.00
#
_symmetry.space_group_name_H-M   'P 1'
#
loop_
_entity.id
_entity.type
_entity.pdbx_description
1 polymer ?
#
loop_
_entity_poly.entity_id
_entity_poly.type
_entity_poly.pdbx_seq_one_letter_code
_entity_poly.pdbx_strand_id
1 'polypeptide(L)'
;MADQLYLSLWYPNFRLESLPAALVGVLRQFALIAKDGQANSALGRVAAASVYPIDWTESPTYQRIYVNDDRAQTSEDTEGSIIENAVAEATEQLHDDMAYEFEMRWMLWLPDVSEGGLDTVWRLEPWRVKITGFGPQFDAGSFEQNGQIRVDFGLDTPWVLEDESLDEDGAERIKHNVEKLLAFTLSVEKHCGISSRLLWTESGEPLAEKLIARLQRLN
;
A
#
# COMPACT_ATOMS: atom_id res chain seq x y z
N MET A 1 -14.03 -15.76 -1.01
CA MET A 1 -14.66 -14.43 -0.95
C MET A 1 -13.53 -13.41 -0.87
N ALA A 2 -13.50 -12.38 -1.72
CA ALA A 2 -12.44 -11.38 -1.67
C ALA A 2 -12.49 -10.61 -0.34
N ASP A 3 -11.36 -10.39 0.26
CA ASP A 3 -11.19 -9.75 1.57
C ASP A 3 -10.22 -8.58 1.49
N GLN A 4 -10.38 -7.61 2.37
CA GLN A 4 -9.50 -6.44 2.41
C GLN A 4 -8.16 -6.82 3.03
N LEU A 5 -7.06 -6.42 2.38
CA LEU A 5 -5.70 -6.77 2.76
C LEU A 5 -4.95 -5.57 3.35
N TYR A 6 -4.37 -5.75 4.52
CA TYR A 6 -3.66 -4.73 5.27
C TYR A 6 -2.27 -5.16 5.73
N LEU A 7 -1.37 -4.19 5.85
CA LEU A 7 -0.11 -4.32 6.56
C LEU A 7 -0.04 -3.26 7.66
N SER A 8 -0.01 -3.69 8.92
CA SER A 8 0.16 -2.83 10.09
C SER A 8 1.63 -2.78 10.50
N LEU A 9 2.08 -1.58 10.88
CA LEU A 9 3.48 -1.30 11.24
C LEU A 9 3.53 -0.62 12.61
N TRP A 10 4.37 -1.16 13.51
CA TRP A 10 4.63 -0.60 14.84
C TRP A 10 6.07 -0.12 14.95
N TYR A 11 6.23 1.06 15.53
CA TYR A 11 7.53 1.68 15.77
C TYR A 11 7.88 1.68 17.25
N PRO A 12 9.14 1.45 17.63
CA PRO A 12 9.54 1.51 19.03
C PRO A 12 9.50 2.94 19.54
N ASN A 13 8.99 3.15 20.77
CA ASN A 13 8.95 4.47 21.43
C ASN A 13 8.33 5.58 20.56
N PHE A 14 7.30 5.24 19.81
CA PHE A 14 6.64 6.14 18.87
C PHE A 14 6.12 7.40 19.56
N ARG A 15 6.38 8.54 18.92
CA ARG A 15 5.83 9.85 19.28
C ARG A 15 5.22 10.50 18.06
N LEU A 16 4.23 11.37 18.26
CA LEU A 16 3.54 12.06 17.17
C LEU A 16 4.54 12.79 16.23
N GLU A 17 5.55 13.45 16.80
CA GLU A 17 6.54 14.19 16.02
C GLU A 17 7.41 13.30 15.13
N SER A 18 7.45 12.00 15.37
CA SER A 18 8.17 11.03 14.51
C SER A 18 7.31 10.52 13.35
N LEU A 19 6.00 10.79 13.33
CA LEU A 19 5.08 10.32 12.30
C LEU A 19 5.47 10.76 10.88
N PRO A 20 5.83 12.03 10.61
CA PRO A 20 6.21 12.46 9.27
C PRO A 20 7.41 11.69 8.73
N ALA A 21 8.45 11.52 9.53
CA ALA A 21 9.65 10.76 9.13
C ALA A 21 9.36 9.29 8.87
N ALA A 22 8.50 8.67 9.69
CA ALA A 22 8.06 7.30 9.51
C ALA A 22 7.26 7.13 8.21
N LEU A 23 6.33 8.04 7.92
CA LEU A 23 5.56 8.07 6.67
C LEU A 23 6.48 8.21 5.45
N VAL A 24 7.41 9.17 5.46
CA VAL A 24 8.40 9.33 4.37
C VAL A 24 9.18 8.03 4.15
N GLY A 25 9.59 7.36 5.22
CA GLY A 25 10.31 6.08 5.14
C GLY A 25 9.49 5.03 4.39
N VAL A 26 8.24 4.79 4.79
CA VAL A 26 7.36 3.77 4.18
C VAL A 26 7.01 4.14 2.72
N LEU A 27 6.65 5.40 2.45
CA LEU A 27 6.33 5.88 1.10
C LEU A 27 7.49 5.71 0.13
N ARG A 28 8.73 5.98 0.58
CA ARG A 28 9.95 5.76 -0.22
C ARG A 28 10.17 4.28 -0.54
N GLN A 29 9.99 3.37 0.44
CA GLN A 29 10.11 1.94 0.18
C GLN A 29 9.05 1.46 -0.81
N PHE A 30 7.81 1.97 -0.69
CA PHE A 30 6.76 1.68 -1.67
C PHE A 30 7.15 2.18 -3.07
N ALA A 31 7.63 3.42 -3.18
CA ALA A 31 8.06 4.02 -4.45
C ALA A 31 9.14 3.21 -5.16
N LEU A 32 10.13 2.71 -4.41
CA LEU A 32 11.20 1.86 -4.96
C LEU A 32 10.64 0.58 -5.56
N ILE A 33 9.79 -0.13 -4.82
CA ILE A 33 9.21 -1.41 -5.28
C ILE A 33 8.18 -1.19 -6.41
N ALA A 34 7.41 -0.10 -6.37
CA ALA A 34 6.41 0.20 -7.38
C ALA A 34 7.03 0.45 -8.77
N LYS A 35 8.23 1.03 -8.82
CA LYS A 35 8.96 1.38 -10.05
C LYS A 35 9.79 0.24 -10.63
N ASP A 36 10.02 -0.83 -9.87
CA ASP A 36 10.90 -1.91 -10.30
C ASP A 36 10.46 -2.48 -11.66
N GLY A 37 11.36 -2.37 -12.66
CA GLY A 37 11.14 -2.83 -14.03
C GLY A 37 10.12 -2.03 -14.87
N GLN A 38 9.62 -0.88 -14.39
CA GLN A 38 8.58 -0.11 -15.08
C GLN A 38 9.07 1.28 -15.51
N ALA A 39 8.85 1.61 -16.79
CA ALA A 39 9.16 2.94 -17.33
C ALA A 39 8.07 4.00 -17.05
N ASN A 40 6.96 3.63 -16.41
CA ASN A 40 5.85 4.54 -16.16
C ASN A 40 6.16 5.50 -15.01
N SER A 41 6.26 6.78 -15.34
CA SER A 41 6.59 7.86 -14.40
C SER A 41 5.55 8.11 -13.30
N ALA A 42 4.32 7.63 -13.47
CA ALA A 42 3.23 7.80 -12.51
C ALA A 42 3.30 6.81 -11.32
N LEU A 43 4.08 5.73 -11.46
CA LEU A 43 4.19 4.69 -10.44
C LEU A 43 5.11 5.13 -9.30
N GLY A 44 4.75 4.75 -8.09
CA GLY A 44 5.52 5.10 -6.90
C GLY A 44 5.51 6.58 -6.53
N ARG A 45 4.61 7.38 -7.13
CA ARG A 45 4.37 8.77 -6.75
C ARG A 45 3.14 8.88 -5.87
N VAL A 46 3.10 9.90 -5.02
CA VAL A 46 1.89 10.26 -4.28
C VAL A 46 0.87 10.81 -5.28
N ALA A 47 -0.28 10.16 -5.37
CA ALA A 47 -1.40 10.59 -6.23
C ALA A 47 -2.36 11.53 -5.49
N ALA A 48 -2.55 11.31 -4.19
CA ALA A 48 -3.34 12.17 -3.32
C ALA A 48 -2.80 12.09 -1.87
N ALA A 49 -2.96 13.17 -1.13
CA ALA A 49 -2.78 13.23 0.31
C ALA A 49 -4.04 13.81 0.95
N SER A 50 -4.49 13.21 2.05
CA SER A 50 -5.71 13.62 2.77
C SER A 50 -5.50 13.49 4.28
N VAL A 51 -6.10 14.40 5.04
CA VAL A 51 -6.09 14.36 6.51
C VAL A 51 -7.52 14.26 6.99
N TYR A 52 -7.81 13.25 7.80
CA TYR A 52 -9.15 12.94 8.30
C TYR A 52 -9.22 13.02 9.82
N PRO A 53 -10.33 13.53 10.38
CA PRO A 53 -10.64 13.35 11.80
C PRO A 53 -11.01 11.88 12.09
N ILE A 54 -11.20 11.54 13.36
CA ILE A 54 -11.57 10.18 13.80
C ILE A 54 -12.84 9.66 13.12
N ASP A 55 -13.77 10.52 12.78
CA ASP A 55 -14.93 10.14 11.97
C ASP A 55 -14.61 10.26 10.47
N TRP A 56 -14.25 9.11 9.87
CA TRP A 56 -13.97 9.01 8.44
C TRP A 56 -15.19 9.26 7.54
N THR A 57 -16.39 9.39 8.10
CA THR A 57 -17.59 9.77 7.34
C THR A 57 -17.61 11.26 7.04
N GLU A 58 -16.85 12.06 7.77
CA GLU A 58 -16.66 13.47 7.50
C GLU A 58 -15.73 13.69 6.30
N SER A 59 -15.84 14.87 5.69
CA SER A 59 -14.90 15.28 4.66
C SER A 59 -13.51 15.47 5.25
N PRO A 60 -12.43 15.21 4.48
CA PRO A 60 -11.08 15.46 4.96
C PRO A 60 -10.91 16.94 5.31
N THR A 61 -10.19 17.24 6.39
CA THR A 61 -9.85 18.61 6.78
C THR A 61 -8.80 19.23 5.85
N TYR A 62 -8.02 18.37 5.20
CA TYR A 62 -7.05 18.70 4.17
C TYR A 62 -7.12 17.64 3.06
N GLN A 63 -7.08 18.08 1.80
CA GLN A 63 -6.95 17.17 0.68
C GLN A 63 -6.18 17.85 -0.46
N ARG A 64 -5.22 17.14 -1.02
CA ARG A 64 -4.49 17.53 -2.22
C ARG A 64 -4.39 16.36 -3.19
N ILE A 65 -4.76 16.60 -4.44
CA ILE A 65 -4.60 15.66 -5.55
C ILE A 65 -3.41 16.14 -6.38
N TYR A 66 -2.45 15.25 -6.59
CA TYR A 66 -1.27 15.53 -7.40
C TYR A 66 -1.53 15.08 -8.84
N VAL A 67 -1.72 16.05 -9.73
CA VAL A 67 -1.89 15.78 -11.16
C VAL A 67 -0.51 15.44 -11.73
N ASN A 68 -0.39 14.26 -12.33
CA ASN A 68 0.83 13.87 -13.04
C ASN A 68 0.97 14.77 -14.27
N ASP A 69 1.82 15.80 -14.18
CA ASP A 69 2.28 16.52 -15.35
C ASP A 69 3.43 15.72 -15.98
N ASP A 70 3.14 14.96 -17.04
CA ASP A 70 4.14 14.18 -17.78
C ASP A 70 5.27 15.03 -18.37
N ARG A 71 5.14 16.36 -18.31
CA ARG A 71 6.13 17.32 -18.78
C ARG A 71 7.24 17.63 -17.77
N ALA A 72 7.02 17.29 -16.51
CA ALA A 72 8.04 17.42 -15.47
C ALA A 72 8.92 16.16 -15.40
N GLN A 73 9.61 15.83 -16.47
CA GLN A 73 10.74 14.90 -16.44
C GLN A 73 11.90 15.60 -15.70
N THR A 74 11.93 15.48 -14.41
CA THR A 74 13.02 15.97 -13.60
C THR A 74 13.63 14.81 -12.82
N SER A 75 14.96 14.82 -12.76
CA SER A 75 15.88 13.89 -12.15
C SER A 75 15.40 13.12 -10.89
N GLU A 76 15.99 11.97 -10.61
CA GLU A 76 15.75 11.10 -9.44
C GLU A 76 15.73 11.88 -8.10
N ASP A 77 16.51 12.95 -7.97
CA ASP A 77 16.52 13.84 -6.80
C ASP A 77 15.19 14.58 -6.56
N THR A 78 14.39 14.78 -7.61
CA THR A 78 13.11 15.50 -7.51
C THR A 78 11.99 14.64 -6.95
N GLU A 79 12.06 13.31 -7.08
CA GLU A 79 10.99 12.41 -6.62
C GLU A 79 11.00 12.18 -5.10
N GLY A 80 12.18 12.07 -4.51
CA GLY A 80 12.32 12.08 -3.05
C GLY A 80 11.75 13.35 -2.45
N SER A 81 12.02 14.48 -3.08
CA SER A 81 11.50 15.80 -2.70
C SER A 81 9.95 15.88 -2.82
N ILE A 82 9.31 15.19 -3.78
CA ILE A 82 7.84 15.18 -3.92
C ILE A 82 7.19 14.44 -2.74
N ILE A 83 7.70 13.28 -2.34
CA ILE A 83 7.18 12.53 -1.18
C ILE A 83 7.35 13.35 0.10
N GLU A 84 8.54 13.92 0.30
CA GLU A 84 8.83 14.76 1.47
C GLU A 84 7.93 15.99 1.53
N ASN A 85 7.73 16.67 0.40
CA ASN A 85 6.85 17.84 0.33
C ASN A 85 5.38 17.44 0.60
N ALA A 86 4.91 16.33 0.03
CA ALA A 86 3.54 15.85 0.25
C ALA A 86 3.29 15.53 1.73
N VAL A 87 4.25 14.86 2.38
CA VAL A 87 4.16 14.57 3.81
C VAL A 87 4.25 15.85 4.63
N ALA A 88 5.20 16.75 4.33
CA ALA A 88 5.37 18.01 5.07
C ALA A 88 4.11 18.87 5.01
N GLU A 89 3.49 18.99 3.82
CA GLU A 89 2.24 19.75 3.65
C GLU A 89 1.07 19.10 4.43
N ALA A 90 0.88 17.78 4.31
CA ALA A 90 -0.21 17.09 5.01
C ALA A 90 -0.02 17.11 6.54
N THR A 91 1.23 17.17 7.02
CA THR A 91 1.57 17.16 8.44
C THR A 91 2.01 18.52 8.98
N GLU A 92 1.75 19.62 8.23
CA GLU A 92 2.07 20.99 8.68
C GLU A 92 1.46 21.31 10.04
N GLN A 93 0.26 20.79 10.28
CA GLN A 93 -0.39 20.80 11.57
C GLN A 93 -0.61 19.37 12.04
N LEU A 94 0.32 18.86 12.85
CA LEU A 94 0.19 17.53 13.45
C LEU A 94 -0.81 17.57 14.61
N HIS A 95 -1.83 16.72 14.50
CA HIS A 95 -2.81 16.49 15.55
C HIS A 95 -2.82 15.02 15.94
N ASP A 96 -2.99 14.75 17.22
CA ASP A 96 -2.98 13.39 17.77
C ASP A 96 -4.28 12.60 17.53
N ASP A 97 -5.34 13.29 17.11
CA ASP A 97 -6.67 12.76 16.78
C ASP A 97 -6.94 12.68 15.25
N MET A 98 -5.90 12.85 14.42
CA MET A 98 -6.03 12.83 12.96
C MET A 98 -5.35 11.62 12.33
N ALA A 99 -5.86 11.22 11.14
CA ALA A 99 -5.24 10.26 10.25
C ALA A 99 -4.71 10.95 8.99
N TYR A 100 -3.51 10.58 8.58
CA TYR A 100 -2.77 11.14 7.45
C TYR A 100 -2.65 10.08 6.36
N GLU A 101 -3.48 10.14 5.34
CA GLU A 101 -3.59 9.14 4.28
C GLU A 101 -2.90 9.63 3.00
N PHE A 102 -2.09 8.75 2.40
CA PHE A 102 -1.40 8.96 1.13
C PHE A 102 -1.80 7.86 0.15
N GLU A 103 -2.31 8.24 -1.01
CA GLU A 103 -2.61 7.33 -2.11
C GLU A 103 -1.40 7.22 -3.03
N MET A 104 -1.00 5.97 -3.32
CA MET A 104 0.04 5.63 -4.29
C MET A 104 -0.44 4.52 -5.21
N ARG A 105 0.32 4.23 -6.27
CA ARG A 105 -0.02 3.19 -7.24
C ARG A 105 1.20 2.36 -7.60
N TRP A 106 0.96 1.07 -7.79
CA TRP A 106 1.88 0.13 -8.43
C TRP A 106 1.17 -0.67 -9.51
N MET A 107 1.92 -1.42 -10.33
CA MET A 107 1.31 -2.30 -11.34
C MET A 107 1.12 -3.69 -10.74
N LEU A 108 -0.06 -4.25 -10.92
CA LEU A 108 -0.37 -5.64 -10.59
C LEU A 108 -1.01 -6.33 -11.81
N TRP A 109 -0.78 -7.63 -11.92
CA TRP A 109 -1.49 -8.48 -12.86
C TRP A 109 -2.89 -8.77 -12.32
N LEU A 110 -3.91 -8.44 -13.12
CA LEU A 110 -5.31 -8.65 -12.79
C LEU A 110 -5.97 -9.53 -13.85
N PRO A 111 -6.82 -10.49 -13.45
CA PRO A 111 -7.62 -11.25 -14.40
C PRO A 111 -8.75 -10.34 -14.94
N ASP A 112 -8.86 -10.26 -16.27
CA ASP A 112 -10.02 -9.67 -16.93
C ASP A 112 -11.06 -10.77 -17.14
N VAL A 113 -12.03 -10.83 -16.23
CA VAL A 113 -13.16 -11.76 -16.36
C VAL A 113 -14.18 -11.12 -17.31
N SER A 114 -13.84 -11.06 -18.61
CA SER A 114 -14.82 -10.66 -19.62
C SER A 114 -15.90 -11.75 -19.75
N GLU A 115 -17.15 -11.36 -19.63
CA GLU A 115 -18.31 -12.23 -19.75
C GLU A 115 -18.22 -13.09 -21.02
N GLY A 116 -18.03 -14.40 -20.88
CA GLY A 116 -18.16 -15.40 -21.93
C GLY A 116 -16.89 -15.90 -22.60
N GLY A 117 -15.71 -15.55 -22.13
CA GLY A 117 -14.43 -16.13 -22.62
C GLY A 117 -14.10 -17.46 -21.93
N LEU A 118 -13.62 -18.46 -22.70
CA LEU A 118 -13.09 -19.71 -22.15
C LEU A 118 -11.70 -19.53 -21.53
N ASP A 119 -11.01 -18.42 -21.84
CA ASP A 119 -9.66 -18.12 -21.39
C ASP A 119 -9.65 -16.82 -20.58
N THR A 120 -9.02 -16.86 -19.40
CA THR A 120 -8.81 -15.66 -18.56
C THR A 120 -7.73 -14.78 -19.19
N VAL A 121 -8.08 -13.55 -19.56
CA VAL A 121 -7.13 -12.57 -20.08
C VAL A 121 -6.54 -11.80 -18.91
N TRP A 122 -5.21 -11.82 -18.79
CA TRP A 122 -4.51 -11.08 -17.74
C TRP A 122 -4.02 -9.74 -18.25
N ARG A 123 -4.24 -8.68 -17.42
CA ARG A 123 -3.77 -7.33 -17.72
C ARG A 123 -2.90 -6.81 -16.58
N LEU A 124 -1.84 -6.09 -16.95
CA LEU A 124 -1.02 -5.37 -16.01
C LEU A 124 -1.60 -3.97 -15.84
N GLU A 125 -2.23 -3.71 -14.68
CA GLU A 125 -2.98 -2.49 -14.43
C GLU A 125 -2.49 -1.75 -13.17
N PRO A 126 -2.64 -0.40 -13.12
CA PRO A 126 -2.31 0.38 -11.95
C PRO A 126 -3.29 0.06 -10.81
N TRP A 127 -2.76 -0.46 -9.72
CA TRP A 127 -3.51 -0.77 -8.50
C TRP A 127 -3.23 0.25 -7.42
N ARG A 128 -4.28 0.73 -6.77
CA ARG A 128 -4.22 1.74 -5.73
C ARG A 128 -3.86 1.13 -4.39
N VAL A 129 -2.95 1.81 -3.68
CA VAL A 129 -2.56 1.49 -2.31
C VAL A 129 -2.66 2.75 -1.47
N LYS A 130 -3.20 2.66 -0.27
CA LYS A 130 -3.29 3.74 0.68
C LYS A 130 -2.35 3.49 1.85
N ILE A 131 -1.57 4.48 2.21
CA ILE A 131 -0.64 4.43 3.33
C ILE A 131 -1.09 5.50 4.32
N THR A 132 -1.54 5.05 5.51
CA THR A 132 -2.14 5.92 6.51
C THR A 132 -1.34 5.89 7.80
N GLY A 133 -0.89 7.06 8.24
CA GLY A 133 -0.33 7.27 9.57
C GLY A 133 -1.39 7.79 10.53
N PHE A 134 -1.42 7.26 11.74
CA PHE A 134 -2.41 7.63 12.75
C PHE A 134 -1.79 8.44 13.87
N GLY A 135 -2.49 9.50 14.27
CA GLY A 135 -2.21 10.20 15.52
C GLY A 135 -2.51 9.30 16.75
N PRO A 136 -1.77 9.44 17.85
CA PRO A 136 -1.90 8.54 19.01
C PRO A 136 -3.30 8.48 19.65
N GLN A 137 -4.14 9.47 19.43
CA GLN A 137 -5.52 9.56 19.96
C GLN A 137 -6.57 9.41 18.88
N PHE A 138 -6.17 9.09 17.64
CA PHE A 138 -7.10 8.97 16.53
C PHE A 138 -8.21 7.96 16.80
N ASP A 139 -7.85 6.80 17.35
CA ASP A 139 -8.79 5.81 17.84
C ASP A 139 -8.08 4.97 18.91
N ALA A 140 -8.48 5.14 20.16
CA ALA A 140 -7.80 4.55 21.30
C ALA A 140 -7.70 3.02 21.28
N GLY A 141 -8.57 2.33 20.49
CA GLY A 141 -8.52 0.89 20.28
C GLY A 141 -7.73 0.46 19.03
N SER A 142 -7.52 1.36 18.09
CA SER A 142 -7.00 0.99 16.77
C SER A 142 -5.48 0.80 16.73
N PHE A 143 -4.73 1.40 17.66
CA PHE A 143 -3.27 1.21 17.72
C PHE A 143 -2.84 -0.24 17.89
N GLU A 144 -3.62 -1.03 18.63
CA GLU A 144 -3.31 -2.46 18.84
C GLU A 144 -3.47 -3.27 17.58
N GLN A 145 -4.43 -2.90 16.70
CA GLN A 145 -4.72 -3.61 15.44
C GLN A 145 -4.04 -2.97 14.23
N ASN A 146 -4.10 -1.65 14.12
CA ASN A 146 -3.68 -0.91 12.92
C ASN A 146 -2.21 -0.49 12.94
N GLY A 147 -1.56 -0.51 14.11
CA GLY A 147 -0.23 0.07 14.27
C GLY A 147 -0.23 1.60 14.15
N GLN A 148 0.94 2.21 14.13
CA GLN A 148 1.10 3.64 13.88
C GLN A 148 0.97 4.00 12.40
N ILE A 149 1.32 3.04 11.51
CA ILE A 149 1.10 3.17 10.06
C ILE A 149 0.41 1.90 9.58
N ARG A 150 -0.63 2.07 8.78
CA ARG A 150 -1.33 1.00 8.07
C ARG A 150 -1.21 1.20 6.57
N VAL A 151 -0.87 0.14 5.88
CA VAL A 151 -0.93 0.07 4.41
C VAL A 151 -2.17 -0.74 4.03
N ASP A 152 -3.05 -0.15 3.25
CA ASP A 152 -4.24 -0.77 2.68
C ASP A 152 -3.96 -1.10 1.22
N PHE A 153 -3.91 -2.38 0.88
CA PHE A 153 -3.65 -2.86 -0.47
C PHE A 153 -4.93 -3.05 -1.29
N GLY A 154 -6.10 -2.77 -0.70
CA GLY A 154 -7.39 -3.11 -1.31
C GLY A 154 -7.75 -4.59 -1.17
N LEU A 155 -8.58 -5.11 -2.07
CA LEU A 155 -8.99 -6.51 -2.04
C LEU A 155 -7.81 -7.46 -2.29
N ASP A 156 -7.83 -8.61 -1.65
CA ASP A 156 -6.78 -9.64 -1.73
C ASP A 156 -6.75 -10.42 -3.06
N THR A 157 -7.75 -10.20 -3.92
CA THR A 157 -7.91 -10.89 -5.22
C THR A 157 -6.64 -10.95 -6.07
N PRO A 158 -5.79 -9.88 -6.17
CA PRO A 158 -4.57 -9.94 -6.97
C PRO A 158 -3.52 -10.93 -6.46
N TRP A 159 -3.64 -11.40 -5.22
CA TRP A 159 -2.69 -12.30 -4.57
C TRP A 159 -3.28 -13.68 -4.25
N VAL A 160 -4.62 -13.74 -4.05
CA VAL A 160 -5.33 -14.96 -3.62
C VAL A 160 -6.55 -15.17 -4.51
N LEU A 161 -6.36 -15.75 -5.69
CA LEU A 161 -7.48 -16.19 -6.53
C LEU A 161 -7.98 -17.56 -6.04
N GLU A 162 -9.00 -17.57 -5.18
CA GLU A 162 -9.42 -18.81 -4.51
C GLU A 162 -10.16 -19.79 -5.41
N ASP A 163 -10.95 -19.32 -6.37
CA ASP A 163 -12.01 -20.11 -7.03
C ASP A 163 -11.67 -20.55 -8.47
N GLU A 164 -10.52 -20.24 -9.03
CA GLU A 164 -10.18 -20.57 -10.41
C GLU A 164 -9.03 -21.58 -10.50
N SER A 165 -9.21 -22.59 -11.35
CA SER A 165 -8.12 -23.42 -11.82
C SER A 165 -7.22 -22.55 -12.71
N LEU A 166 -6.13 -22.03 -12.13
CA LEU A 166 -5.16 -21.24 -12.88
C LEU A 166 -4.39 -22.13 -13.87
N ASP A 167 -4.27 -21.63 -15.09
CA ASP A 167 -3.27 -22.13 -16.02
C ASP A 167 -1.85 -21.73 -15.55
N GLU A 168 -0.83 -22.26 -16.20
CA GLU A 168 0.58 -21.96 -15.87
C GLU A 168 0.87 -20.44 -15.91
N ASP A 169 0.32 -19.74 -16.89
CA ASP A 169 0.46 -18.31 -17.12
C ASP A 169 -0.16 -17.49 -15.98
N GLY A 170 -1.37 -17.82 -15.54
CA GLY A 170 -2.05 -17.16 -14.43
C GLY A 170 -1.33 -17.37 -13.10
N ALA A 171 -0.81 -18.59 -12.91
CA ALA A 171 -0.01 -18.95 -11.76
C ALA A 171 1.26 -18.08 -11.63
N GLU A 172 1.98 -17.86 -12.73
CA GLU A 172 3.19 -17.05 -12.75
C GLU A 172 2.90 -15.57 -12.47
N ARG A 173 1.79 -15.04 -12.96
CA ARG A 173 1.34 -13.66 -12.73
C ARG A 173 0.95 -13.40 -11.28
N ILE A 174 0.20 -14.32 -10.66
CA ILE A 174 -0.10 -14.23 -9.22
C ILE A 174 1.18 -14.33 -8.40
N LYS A 175 2.07 -15.25 -8.74
CA LYS A 175 3.38 -15.37 -8.08
C LYS A 175 4.15 -14.04 -8.14
N HIS A 176 4.19 -13.38 -9.29
CA HIS A 176 4.81 -12.06 -9.44
C HIS A 176 4.18 -11.01 -8.50
N ASN A 177 2.84 -10.95 -8.41
CA ASN A 177 2.15 -10.05 -7.49
C ASN A 177 2.52 -10.35 -6.02
N VAL A 178 2.57 -11.62 -5.64
CA VAL A 178 2.96 -12.06 -4.28
C VAL A 178 4.41 -11.68 -3.98
N GLU A 179 5.33 -11.92 -4.91
CA GLU A 179 6.73 -11.54 -4.77
C GLU A 179 6.89 -10.02 -4.56
N LYS A 180 6.12 -9.22 -5.27
CA LYS A 180 6.11 -7.76 -5.12
C LYS A 180 5.60 -7.31 -3.74
N LEU A 181 4.51 -7.92 -3.25
CA LEU A 181 3.98 -7.69 -1.90
C LEU A 181 5.01 -8.03 -0.82
N LEU A 182 5.66 -9.21 -0.95
CA LEU A 182 6.69 -9.65 -0.03
C LEU A 182 7.93 -8.76 -0.08
N ALA A 183 8.37 -8.35 -1.28
CA ALA A 183 9.50 -7.44 -1.45
C ALA A 183 9.25 -6.11 -0.73
N PHE A 184 8.06 -5.54 -0.85
CA PHE A 184 7.70 -4.32 -0.12
C PHE A 184 7.70 -4.55 1.40
N THR A 185 7.06 -5.63 1.87
CA THR A 185 6.99 -5.95 3.30
C THR A 185 8.37 -6.13 3.94
N LEU A 186 9.27 -6.83 3.24
CA LEU A 186 10.66 -7.02 3.68
C LEU A 186 11.48 -5.73 3.61
N SER A 187 11.24 -4.90 2.58
CA SER A 187 11.93 -3.61 2.44
C SER A 187 11.58 -2.67 3.59
N VAL A 188 10.31 -2.60 3.98
CA VAL A 188 9.85 -1.81 5.14
C VAL A 188 10.49 -2.33 6.42
N GLU A 189 10.50 -3.66 6.66
CA GLU A 189 11.13 -4.27 7.83
C GLU A 189 12.61 -3.92 7.95
N LYS A 190 13.32 -3.95 6.83
CA LYS A 190 14.76 -3.71 6.78
C LYS A 190 15.14 -2.24 6.93
N HIS A 191 14.32 -1.31 6.40
CA HIS A 191 14.73 0.08 6.18
C HIS A 191 13.94 1.12 6.98
N CYS A 192 12.77 0.77 7.57
CA CYS A 192 11.92 1.75 8.24
C CYS A 192 12.05 1.74 9.77
N GLY A 193 12.92 0.91 10.37
CA GLY A 193 13.14 0.89 11.82
C GLY A 193 11.93 0.50 12.65
N ILE A 194 11.03 -0.30 12.08
CA ILE A 194 9.84 -0.82 12.76
C ILE A 194 10.21 -1.85 13.84
N SER A 195 9.41 -1.96 14.90
CA SER A 195 9.55 -2.98 15.93
C SER A 195 8.81 -4.27 15.59
N SER A 196 7.69 -4.15 14.88
CA SER A 196 6.89 -5.29 14.43
C SER A 196 6.03 -4.92 13.23
N ARG A 197 5.55 -5.93 12.52
CA ARG A 197 4.60 -5.82 11.41
C ARG A 197 3.62 -6.97 11.43
N LEU A 198 2.43 -6.72 10.88
CA LEU A 198 1.40 -7.75 10.71
C LEU A 198 0.74 -7.57 9.35
N LEU A 199 0.81 -8.58 8.49
CA LEU A 199 0.05 -8.70 7.26
C LEU A 199 -1.22 -9.49 7.57
N TRP A 200 -2.41 -8.89 7.35
CA TRP A 200 -3.67 -9.47 7.77
C TRP A 200 -4.82 -9.09 6.84
N THR A 201 -5.89 -9.85 6.89
CA THR A 201 -7.13 -9.58 6.19
C THR A 201 -8.24 -9.24 7.18
N GLU A 202 -9.26 -8.50 6.76
CA GLU A 202 -10.35 -8.03 7.62
C GLU A 202 -11.13 -9.20 8.25
N SER A 203 -11.28 -10.31 7.54
CA SER A 203 -11.89 -11.53 8.08
C SER A 203 -11.04 -12.24 9.13
N GLY A 204 -9.77 -11.87 9.28
CA GLY A 204 -8.80 -12.50 10.17
C GLY A 204 -8.33 -13.88 9.68
N GLU A 205 -8.62 -14.23 8.42
CA GLU A 205 -8.09 -15.47 7.87
C GLU A 205 -6.56 -15.45 7.72
N PRO A 206 -5.87 -16.57 7.93
CA PRO A 206 -4.41 -16.63 7.89
C PRO A 206 -3.90 -16.49 6.44
N LEU A 207 -3.74 -15.25 5.98
CA LEU A 207 -3.27 -14.94 4.63
C LEU A 207 -1.92 -15.63 4.32
N ALA A 208 -1.02 -15.70 5.29
CA ALA A 208 0.26 -16.37 5.11
C ALA A 208 0.09 -17.84 4.72
N GLU A 209 -0.87 -18.54 5.33
CA GLU A 209 -1.18 -19.93 4.98
C GLU A 209 -1.82 -20.03 3.59
N LYS A 210 -2.70 -19.10 3.22
CA LYS A 210 -3.28 -19.03 1.87
C LYS A 210 -2.20 -18.79 0.81
N LEU A 211 -1.30 -17.85 1.02
CA LEU A 211 -0.19 -17.56 0.11
C LEU A 211 0.78 -18.73 0.00
N ILE A 212 1.14 -19.38 1.10
CA ILE A 212 2.01 -20.56 1.11
C ILE A 212 1.33 -21.73 0.39
N ALA A 213 0.06 -22.02 0.70
CA ALA A 213 -0.71 -23.08 0.05
C ALA A 213 -0.82 -22.82 -1.46
N ARG A 214 -0.95 -21.55 -1.88
CA ARG A 214 -0.98 -21.18 -3.28
C ARG A 214 0.36 -21.39 -3.96
N LEU A 215 1.45 -20.89 -3.38
CA LEU A 215 2.81 -21.08 -3.90
C LEU A 215 3.20 -22.56 -4.00
N GLN A 216 2.73 -23.41 -3.07
CA GLN A 216 2.97 -24.86 -3.12
C GLN A 216 2.19 -25.59 -4.22
N ARG A 217 1.01 -25.08 -4.60
CA ARG A 217 0.22 -25.63 -5.72
C ARG A 217 0.78 -25.22 -7.08
N LEU A 218 1.64 -24.19 -7.12
CA LEU A 218 2.27 -23.61 -8.32
C LEU A 218 3.67 -24.23 -8.62
N ASN A 219 4.18 -25.09 -7.75
CA ASN A 219 5.40 -25.88 -7.92
C ASN A 219 5.03 -27.36 -8.17
#